data_cb9d39e09dd6d91d374505d20166bd3d
#
_entry.id   cb9d39e09dd6d91d374505d20166bd3d
#
_cell.length_a   1.000
_cell.length_b   1.000
_cell.length_c   1.000
_cell.angle_alpha   90.00
_cell.angle_beta   90.00
_cell.angle_gamma   90.00
#
_symmetry.space_group_name_H-M   'P 1'
#
loop_
_entity.id
_entity.type
_entity.pdbx_description
1 polymer ?
#
loop_
_entity_poly.entity_id
_entity_poly.type
_entity_poly.pdbx_seq_one_letter_code
_entity_poly.pdbx_strand_id
1 'polypeptide(L)'
;MKSIATRLATLIILASFVFLPGCTDHYEELNTPDRQLSAENVDATTLGQAFARSQWAGMHAGAGVGHQIHKSLFADLYAQYFATTAPYFDSDQYIEVADWIDSGWNNFYGTAAPQLKFVRDFAIENDMPARRAIANIWRVEIYQRMTDYWGPIPYSEFGNGEETVPYDAQKDIYMDFFDRLDTAVNTLQDNPEASGFGGNDLVYVDDAVEKWIRFANSLQLRAAMRIRHRMPDKAKEEAEEAITRGPGVMESNAHNANLFTSDNNENAYNVITNWGEFRMSASMESLLEGYDDPRVDAYFSPVQSGEDHDGDESLFEGMRNGLDRENKGTELNRNYSDMAEPYLPPGRGGTNPPVEVMHAAEIYLLRAEGALLEWNMGGSAEEMYEEGIRMSLTEDRTGASPDEVDAYLSQTSTPADPDDRWDSGPMSDIPVQFQSNADFETKLEQIITQKWLALYPISLEAFAELRRTGYPALYPIISSRNPNLDNDKIFRRMTFTTSEYNNNTEATNNATDLLSGPDRNDTKVWWDVRDAPANQGLGQP
;
A
#
# COMPACT_ATOMS: atom_id res chain seq x y z
N MET A 1 -58.26 16.38 -64.47
CA MET A 1 -58.76 15.73 -63.25
C MET A 1 -57.78 14.68 -62.65
N LYS A 2 -57.04 13.87 -63.43
CA LYS A 2 -56.06 12.90 -62.91
C LYS A 2 -54.84 13.52 -62.20
N SER A 3 -54.39 14.74 -62.57
CA SER A 3 -53.23 15.42 -61.98
C SER A 3 -53.48 16.00 -60.59
N ILE A 4 -54.69 16.38 -60.26
CA ILE A 4 -55.06 16.96 -58.95
C ILE A 4 -55.22 15.87 -57.90
N ALA A 5 -55.81 14.70 -58.30
CA ALA A 5 -55.97 13.55 -57.40
C ALA A 5 -54.59 12.94 -56.96
N THR A 6 -53.62 12.90 -57.88
CA THR A 6 -52.26 12.41 -57.59
C THR A 6 -51.51 13.34 -56.64
N ARG A 7 -51.64 14.65 -56.82
CA ARG A 7 -51.01 15.63 -55.91
C ARG A 7 -51.64 15.67 -54.54
N LEU A 8 -52.98 15.45 -54.43
CA LEU A 8 -53.65 15.36 -53.12
C LEU A 8 -53.28 14.05 -52.38
N ALA A 9 -53.17 12.93 -53.11
CA ALA A 9 -52.71 11.67 -52.53
C ALA A 9 -51.26 11.73 -52.00
N THR A 10 -50.38 12.40 -52.71
CA THR A 10 -48.97 12.57 -52.30
C THR A 10 -48.87 13.49 -51.07
N LEU A 11 -49.71 14.55 -50.99
CA LEU A 11 -49.77 15.44 -49.81
C LEU A 11 -50.32 14.74 -48.59
N ILE A 12 -51.31 13.88 -48.74
CA ILE A 12 -51.89 13.09 -47.63
C ILE A 12 -50.92 12.06 -47.10
N ILE A 13 -50.14 11.39 -47.98
CA ILE A 13 -49.08 10.47 -47.60
C ILE A 13 -47.92 11.19 -46.89
N LEU A 14 -47.53 12.40 -47.33
CA LEU A 14 -46.51 13.19 -46.65
C LEU A 14 -46.99 13.69 -45.29
N ALA A 15 -48.29 14.08 -45.15
CA ALA A 15 -48.85 14.53 -43.89
C ALA A 15 -49.05 13.38 -42.88
N SER A 16 -49.21 12.13 -43.32
CA SER A 16 -49.31 10.95 -42.48
C SER A 16 -47.98 10.55 -41.85
N PHE A 17 -46.83 10.94 -42.43
CA PHE A 17 -45.48 10.69 -41.85
C PHE A 17 -45.11 11.71 -40.77
N VAL A 18 -45.81 12.83 -40.63
CA VAL A 18 -45.53 13.89 -39.63
C VAL A 18 -46.22 13.62 -38.30
N PHE A 19 -47.19 12.70 -38.24
CA PHE A 19 -47.97 12.34 -37.04
C PHE A 19 -47.79 10.88 -36.59
N LEU A 20 -46.67 10.25 -36.88
CA LEU A 20 -46.32 9.04 -36.12
C LEU A 20 -45.82 9.53 -34.75
N PRO A 21 -46.56 9.29 -33.66
CA PRO A 21 -45.95 9.46 -32.36
C PRO A 21 -44.78 8.49 -32.33
N GLY A 22 -43.57 9.04 -32.32
CA GLY A 22 -42.42 8.21 -32.00
C GLY A 22 -42.67 7.58 -30.65
N CYS A 23 -42.54 6.27 -30.54
CA CYS A 23 -42.57 5.57 -29.24
C CYS A 23 -41.31 6.00 -28.44
N THR A 24 -41.26 7.28 -28.04
CA THR A 24 -40.21 7.79 -27.17
C THR A 24 -40.64 7.79 -25.69
N ASP A 25 -41.91 7.52 -25.42
CA ASP A 25 -42.46 7.53 -24.05
C ASP A 25 -41.87 6.41 -23.15
N HIS A 26 -41.21 5.41 -23.73
CA HIS A 26 -40.54 4.33 -22.99
C HIS A 26 -39.03 4.30 -23.22
N TYR A 27 -38.47 5.36 -23.85
CA TYR A 27 -37.05 5.35 -24.16
C TYR A 27 -36.17 5.49 -22.91
N GLU A 28 -36.63 6.26 -21.93
CA GLU A 28 -35.97 6.35 -20.62
C GLU A 28 -36.10 5.03 -19.85
N GLU A 29 -37.25 4.40 -19.85
CA GLU A 29 -37.51 3.12 -19.18
C GLU A 29 -36.72 1.97 -19.83
N LEU A 30 -36.61 1.93 -21.16
CA LEU A 30 -35.85 0.93 -21.91
C LEU A 30 -34.33 1.15 -21.86
N ASN A 31 -33.87 2.40 -21.67
CA ASN A 31 -32.46 2.73 -21.57
C ASN A 31 -31.95 2.89 -20.12
N THR A 32 -32.85 2.82 -19.14
CA THR A 32 -32.46 2.68 -17.74
C THR A 32 -32.29 1.18 -17.48
N PRO A 33 -31.08 0.63 -17.37
CA PRO A 33 -30.91 -0.78 -17.05
C PRO A 33 -31.61 -1.08 -15.72
N ASP A 34 -32.44 -2.12 -15.66
CA ASP A 34 -33.11 -2.59 -14.42
C ASP A 34 -32.14 -2.88 -13.26
N ARG A 35 -30.85 -2.80 -13.52
CA ARG A 35 -29.74 -3.00 -12.57
C ARG A 35 -28.93 -1.72 -12.30
N GLN A 36 -29.32 -0.57 -12.85
CA GLN A 36 -28.69 0.69 -12.51
C GLN A 36 -29.26 1.16 -11.18
N LEU A 37 -28.39 1.31 -10.17
CA LEU A 37 -28.74 1.90 -8.89
C LEU A 37 -29.14 3.36 -9.15
N SER A 38 -30.45 3.66 -9.13
CA SER A 38 -30.92 5.05 -9.08
C SER A 38 -30.73 5.56 -7.65
N ALA A 39 -30.49 6.85 -7.48
CA ALA A 39 -30.35 7.47 -6.15
C ALA A 39 -31.54 7.16 -5.23
N GLU A 40 -32.73 6.94 -5.79
CA GLU A 40 -33.95 6.58 -5.08
C GLU A 40 -33.94 5.15 -4.50
N ASN A 41 -33.07 4.26 -5.01
CA ASN A 41 -32.98 2.86 -4.60
C ASN A 41 -31.74 2.57 -3.72
N VAL A 42 -30.96 3.62 -3.37
CA VAL A 42 -29.81 3.47 -2.48
C VAL A 42 -30.28 3.41 -1.04
N ASP A 43 -30.10 2.26 -0.43
CA ASP A 43 -30.29 2.06 1.01
C ASP A 43 -28.95 1.99 1.76
N ALA A 44 -29.02 1.82 3.06
CA ALA A 44 -27.82 1.69 3.91
C ALA A 44 -26.95 0.49 3.53
N THR A 45 -27.55 -0.59 3.01
CA THR A 45 -26.85 -1.81 2.58
C THR A 45 -26.07 -1.55 1.30
N THR A 46 -26.70 -0.93 0.31
CA THR A 46 -26.08 -0.54 -0.97
C THR A 46 -24.90 0.39 -0.74
N LEU A 47 -25.07 1.39 0.12
CA LEU A 47 -24.00 2.32 0.49
C LEU A 47 -22.85 1.59 1.18
N GLY A 48 -23.14 0.66 2.10
CA GLY A 48 -22.16 -0.17 2.76
C GLY A 48 -21.39 -1.06 1.79
N GLN A 49 -22.07 -1.69 0.83
CA GLN A 49 -21.43 -2.50 -0.21
C GLN A 49 -20.49 -1.67 -1.10
N ALA A 50 -20.86 -0.43 -1.44
CA ALA A 50 -19.99 0.48 -2.17
C ALA A 50 -18.74 0.84 -1.35
N PHE A 51 -18.88 1.05 -0.05
CA PHE A 51 -17.76 1.30 0.85
C PHE A 51 -16.84 0.08 0.93
N ALA A 52 -17.37 -1.12 1.20
CA ALA A 52 -16.60 -2.37 1.20
C ALA A 52 -15.85 -2.59 -0.14
N ARG A 53 -16.51 -2.30 -1.27
CA ARG A 53 -15.87 -2.39 -2.59
C ARG A 53 -14.72 -1.41 -2.74
N SER A 54 -14.86 -0.18 -2.21
CA SER A 54 -13.79 0.81 -2.22
C SER A 54 -12.62 0.40 -1.32
N GLN A 55 -12.90 -0.24 -0.18
CA GLN A 55 -11.87 -0.75 0.72
C GLN A 55 -11.06 -1.85 0.03
N TRP A 56 -11.72 -2.85 -0.50
CA TRP A 56 -11.08 -3.99 -1.16
C TRP A 56 -10.27 -3.60 -2.41
N ALA A 57 -10.87 -2.80 -3.29
CA ALA A 57 -10.23 -2.36 -4.52
C ALA A 57 -9.11 -1.33 -4.26
N GLY A 58 -9.26 -0.44 -3.25
CA GLY A 58 -8.26 0.55 -2.89
C GLY A 58 -6.96 -0.04 -2.35
N MET A 59 -7.05 -1.22 -1.72
CA MET A 59 -5.89 -1.97 -1.27
C MET A 59 -5.33 -2.92 -2.35
N HIS A 60 -5.95 -2.96 -3.55
CA HIS A 60 -5.65 -3.98 -4.57
C HIS A 60 -5.67 -5.40 -4.00
N ALA A 61 -6.57 -5.63 -3.04
CA ALA A 61 -6.64 -6.87 -2.28
C ALA A 61 -7.29 -8.03 -3.06
N GLY A 62 -7.84 -7.76 -4.24
CA GLY A 62 -8.47 -8.77 -5.09
C GLY A 62 -7.50 -9.88 -5.48
N ALA A 63 -7.97 -11.13 -5.37
CA ALA A 63 -7.16 -12.31 -5.61
C ALA A 63 -6.50 -12.33 -7.00
N GLY A 64 -5.27 -12.81 -7.04
CA GLY A 64 -4.56 -13.16 -8.25
C GLY A 64 -3.91 -12.00 -8.99
N VAL A 65 -4.07 -11.98 -10.32
CA VAL A 65 -3.29 -11.13 -11.24
C VAL A 65 -3.34 -9.64 -10.88
N GLY A 66 -4.49 -9.12 -10.44
CA GLY A 66 -4.62 -7.69 -10.10
C GLY A 66 -3.69 -7.26 -8.95
N HIS A 67 -3.58 -8.07 -7.91
CA HIS A 67 -2.66 -7.83 -6.79
C HIS A 67 -1.20 -7.99 -7.25
N GLN A 68 -0.90 -9.06 -7.98
CA GLN A 68 0.45 -9.36 -8.45
C GLN A 68 1.03 -8.21 -9.27
N ILE A 69 0.28 -7.72 -10.27
CA ILE A 69 0.76 -6.67 -11.19
C ILE A 69 0.72 -5.25 -10.61
N HIS A 70 0.18 -5.07 -9.42
CA HIS A 70 0.22 -3.77 -8.73
C HIS A 70 1.17 -3.77 -7.54
N LYS A 71 1.29 -4.88 -6.83
CA LYS A 71 2.04 -4.97 -5.58
C LYS A 71 3.20 -5.96 -5.66
N SER A 72 2.94 -7.24 -6.00
CA SER A 72 3.98 -8.28 -5.87
C SER A 72 5.13 -8.11 -6.86
N LEU A 73 4.85 -7.62 -8.08
CA LEU A 73 5.88 -7.33 -9.09
C LEU A 73 6.53 -5.96 -8.94
N PHE A 74 6.16 -5.18 -7.94
CA PHE A 74 6.72 -3.85 -7.68
C PHE A 74 7.11 -3.71 -6.19
N ALA A 75 6.24 -3.23 -5.32
CA ALA A 75 6.60 -2.92 -3.94
C ALA A 75 7.14 -4.11 -3.17
N ASP A 76 6.62 -5.33 -3.37
CA ASP A 76 7.12 -6.54 -2.71
C ASP A 76 8.57 -6.84 -3.09
N LEU A 77 8.94 -6.60 -4.37
CA LEU A 77 10.31 -6.77 -4.87
C LEU A 77 11.22 -5.58 -4.52
N TYR A 78 10.66 -4.34 -4.54
CA TYR A 78 11.46 -3.15 -4.32
C TYR A 78 11.72 -2.86 -2.83
N ALA A 79 10.80 -3.29 -1.94
CA ALA A 79 11.05 -3.37 -0.51
C ALA A 79 11.90 -4.58 -0.13
N GLN A 80 12.18 -5.48 -1.06
CA GLN A 80 12.91 -6.72 -0.89
C GLN A 80 12.33 -7.62 0.22
N TYR A 81 11.00 -7.71 0.33
CA TYR A 81 10.37 -8.77 1.10
C TYR A 81 10.46 -10.10 0.38
N PHE A 82 10.37 -10.05 -0.94
CA PHE A 82 10.45 -11.21 -1.83
C PHE A 82 11.43 -10.97 -2.97
N ALA A 83 11.92 -12.08 -3.51
CA ALA A 83 12.55 -12.16 -4.81
C ALA A 83 11.72 -13.08 -5.74
N THR A 84 11.90 -12.96 -7.05
CA THR A 84 11.17 -13.80 -8.00
C THR A 84 12.04 -14.88 -8.61
N THR A 85 11.58 -16.12 -8.54
CA THR A 85 12.18 -17.28 -9.23
C THR A 85 11.72 -17.40 -10.68
N ALA A 86 10.69 -16.66 -11.08
CA ALA A 86 10.09 -16.74 -12.40
C ALA A 86 10.96 -16.04 -13.46
N PRO A 87 11.50 -16.75 -14.48
CA PRO A 87 12.41 -16.18 -15.45
C PRO A 87 11.76 -15.23 -16.47
N TYR A 88 10.44 -15.13 -16.45
CA TYR A 88 9.65 -14.26 -17.34
C TYR A 88 9.27 -12.91 -16.68
N PHE A 89 9.58 -12.71 -15.39
CA PHE A 89 9.42 -11.42 -14.73
C PHE A 89 10.75 -10.66 -14.69
N ASP A 90 10.73 -9.46 -15.24
CA ASP A 90 11.87 -8.55 -15.28
C ASP A 90 11.72 -7.38 -14.28
N SER A 91 10.65 -7.35 -13.48
CA SER A 91 10.36 -6.23 -12.57
C SER A 91 11.40 -6.08 -11.47
N ASP A 92 11.97 -7.18 -10.97
CA ASP A 92 13.08 -7.15 -10.01
C ASP A 92 14.40 -6.66 -10.61
N GLN A 93 14.49 -6.53 -11.94
CA GLN A 93 15.57 -5.85 -12.68
C GLN A 93 15.20 -4.41 -13.06
N TYR A 94 14.22 -3.82 -12.35
CA TYR A 94 13.71 -2.45 -12.53
C TYR A 94 13.07 -2.17 -13.89
N ILE A 95 12.50 -3.19 -14.53
CA ILE A 95 11.73 -3.02 -15.77
C ILE A 95 10.24 -2.85 -15.44
N GLU A 96 9.70 -1.70 -15.82
CA GLU A 96 8.25 -1.48 -15.81
C GLU A 96 7.62 -2.14 -17.04
N VAL A 97 6.50 -2.83 -16.83
CA VAL A 97 5.64 -3.33 -17.89
C VAL A 97 4.41 -2.44 -17.98
N ALA A 98 4.30 -1.66 -19.05
CA ALA A 98 3.29 -0.61 -19.21
C ALA A 98 1.86 -1.13 -18.96
N ASP A 99 1.49 -2.28 -19.52
CA ASP A 99 0.15 -2.87 -19.35
C ASP A 99 -0.17 -3.20 -17.87
N TRP A 100 0.84 -3.54 -17.07
CA TRP A 100 0.64 -3.83 -15.63
C TRP A 100 0.40 -2.55 -14.84
N ILE A 101 1.18 -1.52 -15.13
CA ILE A 101 1.03 -0.21 -14.49
C ILE A 101 -0.33 0.39 -14.86
N ASP A 102 -0.71 0.35 -16.14
CA ASP A 102 -2.02 0.76 -16.62
C ASP A 102 -3.15 -0.01 -15.93
N SER A 103 -3.00 -1.31 -15.73
CA SER A 103 -4.00 -2.14 -15.06
C SER A 103 -4.19 -1.76 -13.59
N GLY A 104 -3.10 -1.55 -12.84
CA GLY A 104 -3.14 -1.10 -11.45
C GLY A 104 -3.82 0.27 -11.31
N TRP A 105 -3.42 1.23 -12.15
CA TRP A 105 -4.01 2.55 -12.23
C TRP A 105 -5.50 2.51 -12.56
N ASN A 106 -5.86 1.79 -13.61
CA ASN A 106 -7.25 1.68 -14.06
C ASN A 106 -8.15 0.95 -13.05
N ASN A 107 -7.62 -0.02 -12.29
CA ASN A 107 -8.38 -0.64 -11.20
C ASN A 107 -8.69 0.39 -10.11
N PHE A 108 -7.73 1.21 -9.73
CA PHE A 108 -7.94 2.26 -8.74
C PHE A 108 -8.96 3.31 -9.20
N TYR A 109 -8.70 3.95 -10.35
CA TYR A 109 -9.57 5.02 -10.87
C TYR A 109 -10.88 4.53 -11.49
N GLY A 110 -10.95 3.28 -11.92
CA GLY A 110 -12.17 2.66 -12.44
C GLY A 110 -13.03 1.94 -11.41
N THR A 111 -12.50 1.65 -10.23
CA THR A 111 -13.25 0.91 -9.20
C THR A 111 -13.18 1.56 -7.83
N ALA A 112 -12.00 1.68 -7.23
CA ALA A 112 -11.86 2.15 -5.85
C ALA A 112 -12.34 3.59 -5.66
N ALA A 113 -11.79 4.50 -6.45
CA ALA A 113 -12.06 5.94 -6.35
C ALA A 113 -13.52 6.31 -6.69
N PRO A 114 -14.17 5.75 -7.75
CA PRO A 114 -15.58 6.04 -8.02
C PRO A 114 -16.52 5.54 -6.93
N GLN A 115 -16.29 4.34 -6.38
CA GLN A 115 -17.11 3.81 -5.28
C GLN A 115 -17.00 4.69 -4.03
N LEU A 116 -15.79 5.10 -3.70
CA LEU A 116 -15.56 5.97 -2.55
C LEU A 116 -16.15 7.37 -2.76
N LYS A 117 -16.03 7.92 -3.98
CA LYS A 117 -16.70 9.19 -4.33
C LYS A 117 -18.21 9.09 -4.16
N PHE A 118 -18.83 8.03 -4.70
CA PHE A 118 -20.27 7.78 -4.53
C PHE A 118 -20.68 7.75 -3.05
N VAL A 119 -19.94 7.00 -2.22
CA VAL A 119 -20.21 6.93 -0.77
C VAL A 119 -20.16 8.31 -0.11
N ARG A 120 -19.15 9.10 -0.43
CA ARG A 120 -18.97 10.44 0.15
C ARG A 120 -20.05 11.42 -0.30
N ASP A 121 -20.35 11.44 -1.59
CA ASP A 121 -21.34 12.33 -2.17
C ASP A 121 -22.74 12.02 -1.61
N PHE A 122 -23.09 10.74 -1.56
CA PHE A 122 -24.36 10.29 -0.94
C PHE A 122 -24.43 10.63 0.55
N ALA A 123 -23.33 10.48 1.29
CA ALA A 123 -23.30 10.83 2.71
C ALA A 123 -23.44 12.35 2.94
N ILE A 124 -22.96 13.19 2.01
CA ILE A 124 -23.16 14.64 2.03
C ILE A 124 -24.64 14.99 1.77
N GLU A 125 -25.22 14.44 0.70
CA GLU A 125 -26.60 14.71 0.28
C GLU A 125 -27.64 14.26 1.31
N ASN A 126 -27.34 13.25 2.11
CA ASN A 126 -28.24 12.65 3.09
C ASN A 126 -27.89 12.96 4.55
N ASP A 127 -27.03 13.95 4.81
CA ASP A 127 -26.64 14.40 6.15
C ASP A 127 -26.16 13.25 7.05
N MET A 128 -25.18 12.46 6.54
CA MET A 128 -24.55 11.33 7.25
C MET A 128 -23.10 11.67 7.65
N PRO A 129 -22.88 12.54 8.63
CA PRO A 129 -21.55 13.09 8.92
C PRO A 129 -20.52 12.04 9.30
N ALA A 130 -20.87 11.04 10.11
CA ALA A 130 -19.95 9.98 10.52
C ALA A 130 -19.50 9.11 9.34
N ARG A 131 -20.43 8.71 8.46
CA ARG A 131 -20.08 7.92 7.26
C ARG A 131 -19.20 8.71 6.31
N ARG A 132 -19.46 10.02 6.15
CA ARG A 132 -18.61 10.92 5.38
C ARG A 132 -17.20 11.01 5.98
N ALA A 133 -17.10 11.11 7.30
CA ALA A 133 -15.82 11.18 8.02
C ALA A 133 -15.01 9.89 7.81
N ILE A 134 -15.62 8.73 8.04
CA ILE A 134 -14.98 7.42 7.83
C ILE A 134 -14.52 7.26 6.36
N ALA A 135 -15.36 7.63 5.40
CA ALA A 135 -15.00 7.58 3.98
C ALA A 135 -13.87 8.55 3.62
N ASN A 136 -13.74 9.70 4.29
CA ASN A 136 -12.61 10.61 4.12
C ASN A 136 -11.32 10.06 4.72
N ILE A 137 -11.37 9.39 5.87
CA ILE A 137 -10.20 8.71 6.45
C ILE A 137 -9.71 7.63 5.46
N TRP A 138 -10.63 6.79 4.96
CA TRP A 138 -10.28 5.77 3.98
C TRP A 138 -9.74 6.36 2.66
N ARG A 139 -10.26 7.54 2.25
CA ARG A 139 -9.71 8.27 1.10
C ARG A 139 -8.23 8.59 1.29
N VAL A 140 -7.84 9.05 2.47
CA VAL A 140 -6.43 9.36 2.75
C VAL A 140 -5.58 8.13 2.58
N GLU A 141 -5.95 6.99 3.19
CA GLU A 141 -5.19 5.74 3.08
C GLU A 141 -4.96 5.34 1.62
N ILE A 142 -6.02 5.21 0.83
CA ILE A 142 -5.86 4.67 -0.53
C ILE A 142 -5.22 5.65 -1.51
N TYR A 143 -5.41 6.97 -1.34
CA TYR A 143 -4.76 7.96 -2.19
C TYR A 143 -3.30 8.22 -1.78
N GLN A 144 -2.93 8.03 -0.50
CA GLN A 144 -1.52 8.06 -0.08
C GLN A 144 -0.73 6.98 -0.81
N ARG A 145 -1.25 5.76 -0.91
CA ARG A 145 -0.64 4.66 -1.66
C ARG A 145 -0.39 5.01 -3.12
N MET A 146 -1.38 5.65 -3.76
CA MET A 146 -1.27 6.06 -5.16
C MET A 146 -0.24 7.19 -5.36
N THR A 147 -0.34 8.27 -4.57
CA THR A 147 0.60 9.37 -4.72
C THR A 147 2.03 9.00 -4.33
N ASP A 148 2.22 8.05 -3.42
CA ASP A 148 3.54 7.54 -3.05
C ASP A 148 4.17 6.70 -4.17
N TYR A 149 3.38 6.08 -5.04
CA TYR A 149 3.90 5.40 -6.23
C TYR A 149 4.22 6.37 -7.38
N TRP A 150 3.31 7.31 -7.70
CA TRP A 150 3.39 8.13 -8.92
C TRP A 150 3.83 9.57 -8.69
N GLY A 151 3.71 10.10 -7.47
CA GLY A 151 3.87 11.52 -7.18
C GLY A 151 2.58 12.28 -7.48
N PRO A 152 2.54 13.20 -8.45
CA PRO A 152 1.30 13.86 -8.89
C PRO A 152 0.28 12.86 -9.43
N ILE A 153 -1.00 13.03 -9.08
CA ILE A 153 -2.12 12.16 -9.52
C ILE A 153 -3.41 12.98 -9.66
N PRO A 154 -4.40 12.55 -10.46
CA PRO A 154 -5.75 13.10 -10.43
C PRO A 154 -6.38 12.90 -9.05
N TYR A 155 -6.65 13.99 -8.31
CA TYR A 155 -7.08 13.91 -6.92
C TYR A 155 -8.27 14.81 -6.58
N SER A 156 -8.10 16.13 -6.60
CA SER A 156 -9.13 17.08 -6.15
C SER A 156 -10.31 17.15 -7.11
N GLU A 157 -10.07 17.11 -8.39
CA GLU A 157 -11.06 17.20 -9.46
C GLU A 157 -11.49 15.84 -10.02
N PHE A 158 -11.05 14.74 -9.42
CA PHE A 158 -11.46 13.41 -9.89
C PHE A 158 -12.99 13.25 -9.85
N GLY A 159 -13.55 12.87 -11.01
CA GLY A 159 -15.00 12.66 -11.18
C GLY A 159 -15.79 13.97 -11.31
N ASN A 160 -15.17 15.04 -11.83
CA ASN A 160 -15.80 16.30 -12.20
C ASN A 160 -16.74 16.20 -13.43
N GLY A 161 -16.68 15.08 -14.18
CA GLY A 161 -17.48 14.84 -15.38
C GLY A 161 -16.87 15.35 -16.67
N GLU A 162 -15.66 15.93 -16.61
CA GLU A 162 -14.95 16.42 -17.77
C GLU A 162 -14.07 15.33 -18.40
N GLU A 163 -13.73 15.47 -19.67
CA GLU A 163 -12.83 14.56 -20.39
C GLU A 163 -11.39 14.66 -19.88
N THR A 164 -10.99 15.85 -19.44
CA THR A 164 -9.66 16.12 -18.89
C THR A 164 -9.72 16.34 -17.40
N VAL A 165 -9.02 15.51 -16.65
CA VAL A 165 -8.90 15.62 -15.19
C VAL A 165 -7.48 16.05 -14.84
N PRO A 166 -7.27 17.25 -14.27
CA PRO A 166 -5.95 17.72 -13.90
C PRO A 166 -5.33 16.88 -12.78
N TYR A 167 -4.00 16.86 -12.75
CA TYR A 167 -3.23 16.25 -11.67
C TYR A 167 -2.94 17.30 -10.60
N ASP A 168 -3.03 16.89 -9.35
CA ASP A 168 -2.60 17.70 -8.21
C ASP A 168 -1.14 17.42 -7.89
N ALA A 169 -0.41 18.45 -7.46
CA ALA A 169 0.94 18.28 -6.95
C ALA A 169 0.93 17.45 -5.66
N GLN A 170 1.88 16.54 -5.49
CA GLN A 170 1.94 15.67 -4.31
C GLN A 170 1.95 16.46 -3.00
N LYS A 171 2.60 17.64 -2.97
CA LYS A 171 2.55 18.54 -1.82
C LYS A 171 1.12 18.92 -1.43
N ASP A 172 0.32 19.33 -2.40
CA ASP A 172 -1.03 19.82 -2.14
C ASP A 172 -1.96 18.68 -1.72
N ILE A 173 -1.73 17.48 -2.26
CA ILE A 173 -2.41 16.25 -1.84
C ILE A 173 -2.14 15.96 -0.37
N TYR A 174 -0.88 16.05 0.09
CA TYR A 174 -0.52 15.82 1.49
C TYR A 174 -1.11 16.89 2.43
N MET A 175 -1.19 18.14 1.99
CA MET A 175 -1.85 19.19 2.78
C MET A 175 -3.35 18.92 2.94
N ASP A 176 -4.03 18.50 1.87
CA ASP A 176 -5.44 18.10 1.92
C ASP A 176 -5.66 16.83 2.80
N PHE A 177 -4.67 15.93 2.90
CA PHE A 177 -4.76 14.79 3.82
C PHE A 177 -4.90 15.25 5.27
N PHE A 178 -4.08 16.20 5.72
CA PHE A 178 -4.17 16.75 7.08
C PHE A 178 -5.52 17.41 7.33
N ASP A 179 -5.97 18.30 6.43
CA ASP A 179 -7.26 18.99 6.55
C ASP A 179 -8.44 18.00 6.61
N ARG A 180 -8.37 16.91 5.84
CA ARG A 180 -9.41 15.87 5.85
C ARG A 180 -9.41 15.05 7.12
N LEU A 181 -8.25 14.65 7.61
CA LEU A 181 -8.11 13.89 8.84
C LEU A 181 -8.59 14.71 10.04
N ASP A 182 -8.22 15.99 10.11
CA ASP A 182 -8.70 16.90 11.14
C ASP A 182 -10.22 17.03 11.14
N THR A 183 -10.79 17.31 9.97
CA THR A 183 -12.24 17.41 9.82
C THR A 183 -12.95 16.12 10.19
N ALA A 184 -12.40 14.98 9.78
CA ALA A 184 -12.99 13.67 10.05
C ALA A 184 -12.95 13.32 11.54
N VAL A 185 -11.80 13.51 12.19
CA VAL A 185 -11.66 13.25 13.63
C VAL A 185 -12.60 14.12 14.44
N ASN A 186 -12.64 15.43 14.19
CA ASN A 186 -13.54 16.35 14.87
C ASN A 186 -15.01 15.92 14.67
N THR A 187 -15.40 15.54 13.44
CA THR A 187 -16.76 15.06 13.16
C THR A 187 -17.10 13.79 13.94
N LEU A 188 -16.17 12.83 14.03
CA LEU A 188 -16.41 11.58 14.76
C LEU A 188 -16.44 11.81 16.28
N GLN A 189 -15.62 12.70 16.82
CA GLN A 189 -15.66 13.09 18.23
C GLN A 189 -16.99 13.76 18.63
N ASP A 190 -17.56 14.57 17.74
CA ASP A 190 -18.86 15.19 17.94
C ASP A 190 -20.03 14.19 17.80
N ASN A 191 -19.78 13.01 17.22
CA ASN A 191 -20.77 11.96 16.95
C ASN A 191 -20.31 10.57 17.44
N PRO A 192 -19.96 10.38 18.71
CA PRO A 192 -19.32 9.15 19.21
C PRO A 192 -20.20 7.90 19.12
N GLU A 193 -21.52 8.09 19.12
CA GLU A 193 -22.51 6.99 19.04
C GLU A 193 -23.06 6.79 17.62
N ALA A 194 -22.49 7.47 16.62
CA ALA A 194 -23.00 7.36 15.26
C ALA A 194 -22.64 6.03 14.64
N SER A 195 -23.57 5.49 13.86
CA SER A 195 -23.30 4.28 13.05
C SER A 195 -22.46 4.62 11.82
N GLY A 196 -21.42 3.84 11.59
CA GLY A 196 -20.64 3.83 10.34
C GLY A 196 -21.29 2.94 9.28
N PHE A 197 -20.56 1.92 8.84
CA PHE A 197 -21.01 0.99 7.79
C PHE A 197 -21.33 -0.41 8.33
N GLY A 198 -21.20 -0.64 9.64
CA GLY A 198 -21.50 -1.90 10.31
C GLY A 198 -20.77 -3.08 9.66
N GLY A 199 -21.47 -4.21 9.49
CA GLY A 199 -20.90 -5.41 8.88
C GLY A 199 -20.42 -5.28 7.42
N ASN A 200 -20.62 -4.11 6.78
CA ASN A 200 -20.03 -3.80 5.47
C ASN A 200 -18.69 -3.05 5.58
N ASP A 201 -18.27 -2.66 6.77
CA ASP A 201 -16.92 -2.15 7.00
C ASP A 201 -15.95 -3.34 7.08
N LEU A 202 -15.07 -3.45 6.11
CA LEU A 202 -14.09 -4.55 6.08
C LEU A 202 -12.90 -4.32 7.02
N VAL A 203 -12.73 -3.11 7.57
CA VAL A 203 -11.62 -2.79 8.49
C VAL A 203 -12.07 -2.91 9.94
N TYR A 204 -13.19 -2.27 10.31
CA TYR A 204 -13.70 -2.28 11.68
C TYR A 204 -15.18 -2.69 11.69
N VAL A 205 -15.42 -3.99 11.57
CA VAL A 205 -16.76 -4.60 11.49
C VAL A 205 -17.62 -4.35 12.72
N ASP A 206 -17.03 -3.96 13.83
CA ASP A 206 -17.71 -3.63 15.09
C ASP A 206 -18.25 -2.20 15.14
N ASP A 207 -18.11 -1.45 14.04
CA ASP A 207 -18.57 -0.07 13.89
C ASP A 207 -18.00 0.92 14.93
N ALA A 208 -16.79 0.60 15.46
CA ALA A 208 -16.16 1.34 16.54
C ALA A 208 -15.59 2.68 16.05
N VAL A 209 -16.30 3.77 16.30
CA VAL A 209 -15.87 5.15 15.98
C VAL A 209 -14.50 5.47 16.56
N GLU A 210 -14.19 5.02 17.78
CA GLU A 210 -12.89 5.24 18.42
C GLU A 210 -11.74 4.63 17.60
N LYS A 211 -11.92 3.43 17.03
CA LYS A 211 -10.88 2.80 16.21
C LYS A 211 -10.62 3.60 14.92
N TRP A 212 -11.67 4.14 14.29
CA TRP A 212 -11.53 5.03 13.15
C TRP A 212 -10.80 6.33 13.49
N ILE A 213 -11.03 6.91 14.68
CA ILE A 213 -10.28 8.09 15.16
C ILE A 213 -8.80 7.74 15.36
N ARG A 214 -8.50 6.63 16.03
CA ARG A 214 -7.12 6.15 16.23
C ARG A 214 -6.42 5.88 14.89
N PHE A 215 -7.11 5.28 13.93
CA PHE A 215 -6.57 5.07 12.59
C PHE A 215 -6.29 6.39 11.88
N ALA A 216 -7.22 7.36 11.94
CA ALA A 216 -7.03 8.68 11.35
C ALA A 216 -5.81 9.42 11.93
N ASN A 217 -5.66 9.42 13.26
CA ASN A 217 -4.51 10.02 13.94
C ASN A 217 -3.20 9.29 13.55
N SER A 218 -3.25 7.97 13.40
CA SER A 218 -2.09 7.17 12.96
C SER A 218 -1.70 7.46 11.51
N LEU A 219 -2.68 7.65 10.61
CA LEU A 219 -2.44 8.12 9.25
C LEU A 219 -1.84 9.54 9.22
N GLN A 220 -2.31 10.43 10.12
CA GLN A 220 -1.74 11.77 10.25
C GLN A 220 -0.28 11.72 10.68
N LEU A 221 0.06 10.88 11.67
CA LEU A 221 1.45 10.68 12.08
C LEU A 221 2.31 10.11 10.94
N ARG A 222 1.82 9.10 10.20
CA ARG A 222 2.51 8.53 9.01
C ARG A 222 2.76 9.62 7.97
N ALA A 223 1.73 10.41 7.62
CA ALA A 223 1.84 11.49 6.65
C ALA A 223 2.80 12.61 7.13
N ALA A 224 2.78 12.95 8.41
CA ALA A 224 3.69 13.92 9.02
C ALA A 224 5.15 13.47 8.90
N MET A 225 5.45 12.22 9.27
CA MET A 225 6.80 11.66 9.12
C MET A 225 7.24 11.60 7.65
N ARG A 226 6.32 11.37 6.72
CA ARG A 226 6.61 11.36 5.28
C ARG A 226 7.10 12.70 4.77
N ILE A 227 6.50 13.80 5.22
CA ILE A 227 6.86 15.16 4.75
C ILE A 227 7.97 15.83 5.55
N ARG A 228 8.51 15.20 6.61
CA ARG A 228 9.41 15.84 7.59
C ARG A 228 10.64 16.52 7.00
N HIS A 229 11.17 15.98 5.90
CA HIS A 229 12.34 16.57 5.23
C HIS A 229 12.01 17.78 4.35
N ARG A 230 10.76 17.94 3.93
CA ARG A 230 10.30 19.08 3.12
C ARG A 230 9.70 20.19 3.98
N MET A 231 8.97 19.82 5.01
CA MET A 231 8.19 20.74 5.84
C MET A 231 8.34 20.34 7.33
N PRO A 232 9.54 20.48 7.92
CA PRO A 232 9.83 19.95 9.26
C PRO A 232 8.94 20.54 10.36
N ASP A 233 8.65 21.85 10.31
CA ASP A 233 7.81 22.50 11.32
C ASP A 233 6.36 22.01 11.24
N LYS A 234 5.81 21.87 10.02
CA LYS A 234 4.46 21.32 9.81
C LYS A 234 4.40 19.85 10.20
N ALA A 235 5.41 19.08 9.84
CA ALA A 235 5.49 17.67 10.22
C ALA A 235 5.50 17.48 11.73
N LYS A 236 6.24 18.32 12.47
CA LYS A 236 6.25 18.29 13.93
C LYS A 236 4.87 18.62 14.50
N GLU A 237 4.25 19.70 14.03
CA GLU A 237 2.91 20.14 14.46
C GLU A 237 1.89 19.00 14.30
N GLU A 238 1.81 18.42 13.10
CA GLU A 238 0.87 17.35 12.78
C GLU A 238 1.13 16.06 13.58
N ALA A 239 2.40 15.69 13.76
CA ALA A 239 2.76 14.51 14.53
C ALA A 239 2.42 14.65 16.02
N GLU A 240 2.73 15.80 16.63
CA GLU A 240 2.43 16.06 18.05
C GLU A 240 0.92 16.19 18.31
N GLU A 241 0.17 16.76 17.35
CA GLU A 241 -1.30 16.80 17.41
C GLU A 241 -1.90 15.39 17.33
N ALA A 242 -1.46 14.56 16.38
CA ALA A 242 -1.95 13.20 16.20
C ALA A 242 -1.84 12.35 17.48
N ILE A 243 -0.75 12.50 18.23
CA ILE A 243 -0.51 11.76 19.49
C ILE A 243 -1.49 12.16 20.58
N THR A 244 -1.89 13.45 20.64
CA THR A 244 -2.64 14.00 21.77
C THR A 244 -4.14 14.16 21.50
N ARG A 245 -4.57 14.10 20.25
CA ARG A 245 -5.95 14.37 19.84
C ARG A 245 -6.90 13.22 20.16
N GLY A 246 -7.90 13.48 20.99
CA GLY A 246 -8.94 12.53 21.38
C GLY A 246 -8.36 11.28 22.04
N PRO A 247 -8.65 10.07 21.53
CA PRO A 247 -8.10 8.83 22.07
C PRO A 247 -6.62 8.60 21.70
N GLY A 248 -5.99 9.48 20.90
CA GLY A 248 -4.64 9.30 20.38
C GLY A 248 -4.57 8.39 19.16
N VAL A 249 -3.40 7.83 18.94
CA VAL A 249 -3.07 6.90 17.84
C VAL A 249 -3.37 5.44 18.21
N MET A 250 -3.08 4.51 17.33
CA MET A 250 -3.08 3.07 17.65
C MET A 250 -2.01 2.74 18.69
N GLU A 251 -2.40 2.04 19.77
CA GLU A 251 -1.51 1.74 20.90
C GLU A 251 -1.51 0.24 21.30
N SER A 252 -2.26 -0.58 20.57
CA SER A 252 -2.28 -2.02 20.81
C SER A 252 -2.67 -2.78 19.54
N ASN A 253 -2.37 -4.06 19.49
CA ASN A 253 -2.75 -4.94 18.38
C ASN A 253 -4.27 -5.04 18.17
N ALA A 254 -5.09 -4.75 19.19
CA ALA A 254 -6.54 -4.65 19.06
C ALA A 254 -7.01 -3.45 18.21
N HIS A 255 -6.13 -2.49 17.97
CA HIS A 255 -6.40 -1.32 17.12
C HIS A 255 -5.92 -1.52 15.67
N ASN A 256 -5.18 -2.60 15.36
CA ASN A 256 -4.67 -2.85 14.02
C ASN A 256 -5.78 -2.76 12.98
N ALA A 257 -5.49 -2.07 11.88
CA ALA A 257 -6.38 -1.96 10.74
C ALA A 257 -6.06 -3.08 9.75
N ASN A 258 -7.01 -4.00 9.58
CA ASN A 258 -6.89 -5.14 8.69
C ASN A 258 -8.17 -5.32 7.90
N LEU A 259 -8.08 -5.57 6.58
CA LEU A 259 -9.25 -5.95 5.79
C LEU A 259 -9.61 -7.41 6.06
N PHE A 260 -10.79 -7.65 6.58
CA PHE A 260 -11.30 -8.99 6.81
C PHE A 260 -11.56 -9.71 5.48
N THR A 261 -11.08 -10.93 5.41
CA THR A 261 -11.26 -11.85 4.28
C THR A 261 -12.49 -12.74 4.46
N SER A 262 -12.91 -13.38 3.40
CA SER A 262 -14.02 -14.34 3.38
C SER A 262 -13.84 -15.30 2.20
N ASP A 263 -14.70 -16.30 2.09
CA ASP A 263 -14.69 -17.26 0.95
C ASP A 263 -14.83 -16.56 -0.42
N ASN A 264 -15.41 -15.35 -0.45
CA ASN A 264 -15.58 -14.57 -1.68
C ASN A 264 -14.51 -13.47 -1.84
N ASN A 265 -13.76 -13.18 -0.80
CA ASN A 265 -12.69 -12.18 -0.74
C ASN A 265 -11.45 -12.84 -0.13
N GLU A 266 -10.76 -13.62 -0.92
CA GLU A 266 -9.57 -14.35 -0.52
C GLU A 266 -8.35 -13.41 -0.50
N ASN A 267 -7.47 -13.58 0.50
CA ASN A 267 -6.19 -12.89 0.52
C ASN A 267 -5.38 -13.28 -0.73
N ALA A 268 -4.93 -12.30 -1.47
CA ALA A 268 -4.26 -12.52 -2.74
C ALA A 268 -3.01 -13.41 -2.63
N TYR A 269 -2.31 -13.38 -1.51
CA TYR A 269 -1.15 -14.24 -1.30
C TYR A 269 -1.50 -15.72 -1.30
N ASN A 270 -2.68 -16.14 -0.79
CA ASN A 270 -3.12 -17.53 -0.87
C ASN A 270 -3.27 -18.04 -2.32
N VAL A 271 -3.49 -17.13 -3.28
CA VAL A 271 -3.53 -17.44 -4.71
C VAL A 271 -2.13 -17.39 -5.32
N ILE A 272 -1.38 -16.32 -5.05
CA ILE A 272 -0.07 -16.04 -5.67
C ILE A 272 0.99 -17.07 -5.27
N THR A 273 1.01 -17.48 -4.00
CA THR A 273 1.93 -18.53 -3.51
C THR A 273 1.72 -19.85 -4.21
N ASN A 274 0.48 -20.14 -4.67
CA ASN A 274 0.19 -21.35 -5.47
C ASN A 274 0.87 -21.32 -6.87
N TRP A 275 1.18 -20.14 -7.39
CA TRP A 275 1.88 -20.02 -8.67
C TRP A 275 3.39 -20.29 -8.55
N GLY A 276 3.95 -20.19 -7.35
CA GLY A 276 5.34 -20.49 -7.07
C GLY A 276 6.33 -19.55 -7.76
N GLU A 277 6.04 -18.25 -7.78
CA GLU A 277 6.80 -17.25 -8.53
C GLU A 277 7.63 -16.34 -7.62
N PHE A 278 7.37 -16.37 -6.31
CA PHE A 278 8.02 -15.51 -5.32
C PHE A 278 8.56 -16.37 -4.16
N ARG A 279 9.69 -15.93 -3.59
CA ARG A 279 10.33 -16.54 -2.43
C ARG A 279 10.91 -15.45 -1.54
N MET A 280 11.27 -15.82 -0.32
CA MET A 280 11.99 -14.94 0.61
C MET A 280 13.17 -14.29 -0.09
N SER A 281 13.45 -13.03 0.20
CA SER A 281 14.65 -12.36 -0.30
C SER A 281 15.84 -12.61 0.61
N ALA A 282 17.06 -12.53 0.09
CA ALA A 282 18.28 -12.59 0.87
C ALA A 282 18.39 -11.46 1.92
N SER A 283 17.75 -10.30 1.68
CA SER A 283 17.66 -9.23 2.70
C SER A 283 16.79 -9.63 3.89
N MET A 284 15.70 -10.38 3.66
CA MET A 284 14.85 -10.91 4.73
C MET A 284 15.56 -11.98 5.54
N GLU A 285 16.21 -12.92 4.86
CA GLU A 285 17.04 -13.96 5.46
C GLU A 285 18.10 -13.35 6.38
N SER A 286 18.96 -12.50 5.83
CA SER A 286 20.06 -11.86 6.57
C SER A 286 19.59 -11.19 7.88
N LEU A 287 18.43 -10.52 7.87
CA LEU A 287 17.90 -9.85 9.05
C LEU A 287 17.21 -10.83 10.02
N LEU A 288 16.36 -11.72 9.50
CA LEU A 288 15.60 -12.64 10.37
C LEU A 288 16.52 -13.66 11.05
N GLU A 289 17.46 -14.22 10.32
CA GLU A 289 18.39 -15.19 10.87
C GLU A 289 19.46 -14.53 11.75
N GLY A 290 20.08 -13.45 11.26
CA GLY A 290 21.09 -12.73 12.03
C GLY A 290 20.59 -12.25 13.39
N TYR A 291 19.31 -11.94 13.49
CA TYR A 291 18.68 -11.54 14.75
C TYR A 291 18.08 -12.71 15.55
N ASP A 292 18.15 -13.95 15.07
CA ASP A 292 17.37 -15.07 15.66
C ASP A 292 15.92 -14.62 15.92
N ASP A 293 15.30 -14.08 14.86
CA ASP A 293 14.06 -13.31 14.97
C ASP A 293 12.83 -14.22 15.12
N PRO A 294 12.06 -14.11 16.21
CA PRO A 294 10.87 -14.94 16.43
C PRO A 294 9.79 -14.84 15.33
N ARG A 295 9.88 -13.85 14.43
CA ARG A 295 8.94 -13.67 13.33
C ARG A 295 9.22 -14.56 12.11
N VAL A 296 10.36 -15.25 12.07
CA VAL A 296 10.75 -16.04 10.89
C VAL A 296 9.69 -17.08 10.52
N ASP A 297 9.23 -17.88 11.45
CA ASP A 297 8.17 -18.90 11.24
C ASP A 297 6.79 -18.29 10.92
N ALA A 298 6.54 -17.05 11.39
CA ALA A 298 5.30 -16.33 11.10
C ALA A 298 5.29 -15.72 9.69
N TYR A 299 6.46 -15.45 9.13
CA TYR A 299 6.62 -14.79 7.84
C TYR A 299 6.90 -15.77 6.71
N PHE A 300 7.74 -16.77 6.97
CA PHE A 300 8.19 -17.74 5.97
C PHE A 300 8.08 -19.19 6.47
N SER A 301 8.11 -20.10 5.53
CA SER A 301 8.17 -21.55 5.77
C SER A 301 9.56 -22.05 5.48
N PRO A 302 10.05 -23.05 6.20
CA PRO A 302 11.30 -23.72 5.84
C PRO A 302 11.30 -24.25 4.40
N VAL A 303 12.47 -24.34 3.81
CA VAL A 303 12.62 -24.82 2.43
C VAL A 303 12.06 -26.23 2.23
N GLN A 304 11.43 -26.47 1.10
CA GLN A 304 10.82 -27.76 0.77
C GLN A 304 11.86 -28.85 0.44
N SER A 305 13.08 -28.48 0.11
CA SER A 305 14.18 -29.43 -0.10
C SER A 305 14.56 -30.14 1.20
N GLY A 306 14.42 -29.46 2.34
CA GLY A 306 14.95 -29.92 3.62
C GLY A 306 16.48 -29.94 3.65
N GLU A 307 17.13 -29.18 2.78
CA GLU A 307 18.58 -29.05 2.64
C GLU A 307 18.97 -27.59 2.94
N ASP A 308 19.88 -27.40 3.84
CA ASP A 308 20.61 -26.17 4.09
C ASP A 308 21.52 -25.90 2.88
N HIS A 309 21.40 -24.73 2.27
CA HIS A 309 22.07 -24.40 1.01
C HIS A 309 23.27 -23.46 1.20
N ASP A 310 23.37 -22.80 2.33
CA ASP A 310 24.44 -21.86 2.65
C ASP A 310 25.39 -22.36 3.76
N GLY A 311 24.96 -23.32 4.58
CA GLY A 311 25.80 -24.00 5.58
C GLY A 311 25.71 -23.44 6.99
N ASP A 312 24.68 -22.63 7.26
CA ASP A 312 24.43 -22.00 8.57
C ASP A 312 23.56 -22.85 9.53
N GLU A 313 23.14 -24.05 9.08
CA GLU A 313 22.23 -24.97 9.76
C GLU A 313 20.75 -24.52 9.80
N SER A 314 20.39 -23.38 9.16
CA SER A 314 19.02 -22.94 8.99
C SER A 314 18.32 -23.67 7.81
N LEU A 315 17.02 -23.57 7.79
CA LEU A 315 16.19 -24.02 6.65
C LEU A 315 15.34 -22.86 6.09
N PHE A 316 15.71 -21.64 6.41
CA PHE A 316 15.06 -20.43 5.91
C PHE A 316 15.98 -19.74 4.92
N GLU A 317 15.78 -19.97 3.67
CA GLU A 317 16.67 -19.57 2.58
C GLU A 317 16.06 -18.44 1.75
N GLY A 318 16.78 -17.37 1.56
CA GLY A 318 16.40 -16.23 0.74
C GLY A 318 17.11 -16.19 -0.61
N MET A 319 16.57 -15.43 -1.52
CA MET A 319 17.09 -15.29 -2.87
C MET A 319 17.44 -13.84 -3.17
N ARG A 320 18.56 -13.59 -3.85
CA ARG A 320 18.93 -12.24 -4.30
C ARG A 320 17.95 -11.70 -5.34
N ASN A 321 17.59 -10.43 -5.20
CA ASN A 321 16.77 -9.74 -6.20
C ASN A 321 17.57 -9.41 -7.47
N GLY A 322 16.88 -9.34 -8.59
CA GLY A 322 17.45 -8.88 -9.86
C GLY A 322 18.33 -9.91 -10.58
N LEU A 323 18.11 -11.20 -10.35
CA LEU A 323 18.83 -12.24 -11.08
C LEU A 323 18.51 -12.19 -12.57
N ASP A 324 19.52 -12.51 -13.40
CA ASP A 324 19.31 -12.73 -14.82
C ASP A 324 18.44 -13.96 -15.09
N ARG A 325 17.72 -13.97 -16.19
CA ARG A 325 16.76 -15.04 -16.56
C ARG A 325 17.36 -16.45 -16.53
N GLU A 326 18.64 -16.59 -16.88
CA GLU A 326 19.36 -17.87 -16.88
C GLU A 326 19.66 -18.39 -15.47
N ASN A 327 19.58 -17.51 -14.48
CA ASN A 327 19.80 -17.82 -13.07
C ASN A 327 18.47 -17.95 -12.29
N LYS A 328 17.34 -17.87 -12.97
CA LYS A 328 16.00 -18.08 -12.44
C LYS A 328 15.42 -19.37 -12.99
N GLY A 329 14.52 -19.98 -12.22
CA GLY A 329 13.75 -21.14 -12.63
C GLY A 329 12.84 -21.59 -11.51
N THR A 330 11.64 -22.03 -11.85
CA THR A 330 10.66 -22.53 -10.87
C THR A 330 11.09 -23.84 -10.21
N GLU A 331 12.05 -24.55 -10.78
CA GLU A 331 12.72 -25.69 -10.16
C GLU A 331 13.52 -25.30 -8.91
N LEU A 332 13.93 -24.04 -8.80
CA LEU A 332 14.64 -23.49 -7.63
C LEU A 332 13.70 -23.25 -6.44
N ASN A 333 12.39 -23.22 -6.66
CA ASN A 333 11.40 -22.92 -5.63
C ASN A 333 11.52 -23.74 -4.35
N ARG A 334 11.99 -24.99 -4.47
CA ARG A 334 12.15 -25.87 -3.33
C ARG A 334 13.36 -25.54 -2.45
N ASN A 335 14.28 -24.72 -2.94
CA ASN A 335 15.54 -24.33 -2.28
C ASN A 335 15.44 -22.97 -1.59
N TYR A 336 14.34 -22.27 -1.77
CA TYR A 336 14.10 -20.97 -1.16
C TYR A 336 12.77 -20.97 -0.41
N SER A 337 12.71 -20.24 0.69
CA SER A 337 11.58 -20.20 1.60
C SER A 337 10.35 -19.54 0.95
N ASP A 338 9.21 -20.21 1.08
CA ASP A 338 7.88 -19.70 0.71
C ASP A 338 7.29 -18.85 1.84
N MET A 339 6.22 -18.13 1.61
CA MET A 339 5.48 -17.48 2.71
C MET A 339 5.04 -18.52 3.76
N ALA A 340 4.81 -18.07 4.98
CA ALA A 340 4.31 -18.90 6.07
C ALA A 340 2.96 -19.56 5.73
N GLU A 341 2.66 -20.67 6.42
CA GLU A 341 1.49 -21.53 6.16
C GLU A 341 0.17 -20.77 5.98
N PRO A 342 -0.20 -19.74 6.80
CA PRO A 342 -1.46 -19.03 6.63
C PRO A 342 -1.67 -18.42 5.23
N TYR A 343 -0.59 -18.00 4.57
CA TYR A 343 -0.60 -17.39 3.23
C TYR A 343 -0.47 -18.39 2.08
N LEU A 344 -0.29 -19.68 2.37
CA LEU A 344 -0.24 -20.71 1.35
C LEU A 344 -1.66 -21.02 0.83
N PRO A 345 -1.81 -21.71 -0.31
CA PRO A 345 -3.12 -22.12 -0.76
C PRO A 345 -3.78 -23.09 0.24
N PRO A 346 -5.11 -23.19 0.29
CA PRO A 346 -5.83 -24.03 1.26
C PRO A 346 -5.36 -25.50 1.27
N GLY A 347 -4.92 -26.02 0.12
CA GLY A 347 -4.36 -27.39 0.00
C GLY A 347 -2.99 -27.57 0.67
N ARG A 348 -2.34 -26.48 1.10
CA ARG A 348 -1.06 -26.47 1.81
C ARG A 348 -1.17 -25.85 3.22
N GLY A 349 -2.37 -25.77 3.79
CA GLY A 349 -2.62 -25.26 5.13
C GLY A 349 -3.08 -23.81 5.22
N GLY A 350 -3.21 -23.10 4.10
CA GLY A 350 -3.63 -21.71 4.08
C GLY A 350 -4.97 -21.46 4.76
N THR A 351 -5.04 -20.40 5.56
CA THR A 351 -6.19 -20.05 6.41
C THR A 351 -6.89 -18.77 5.98
N ASN A 352 -6.48 -18.18 4.84
CA ASN A 352 -7.04 -16.95 4.33
C ASN A 352 -6.95 -15.78 5.35
N PRO A 353 -5.73 -15.38 5.79
CA PRO A 353 -5.57 -14.35 6.79
C PRO A 353 -6.07 -13.00 6.29
N PRO A 354 -6.39 -12.04 7.19
CA PRO A 354 -6.73 -10.68 6.80
C PRO A 354 -5.64 -10.03 5.93
N VAL A 355 -6.03 -9.00 5.14
CA VAL A 355 -5.06 -8.17 4.42
C VAL A 355 -4.67 -7.00 5.32
N GLU A 356 -3.41 -6.90 5.64
CA GLU A 356 -2.87 -5.89 6.54
C GLU A 356 -2.88 -4.49 5.91
N VAL A 357 -3.28 -3.49 6.70
CA VAL A 357 -3.37 -2.06 6.30
C VAL A 357 -2.42 -1.20 7.13
N MET A 358 -2.52 -1.29 8.46
CA MET A 358 -1.68 -0.54 9.40
C MET A 358 -1.65 -1.22 10.75
N HIS A 359 -0.48 -1.31 11.37
CA HIS A 359 -0.27 -1.96 12.65
C HIS A 359 0.21 -0.98 13.72
N ALA A 360 -0.15 -1.24 14.98
CA ALA A 360 0.31 -0.45 16.12
C ALA A 360 1.84 -0.44 16.23
N ALA A 361 2.51 -1.52 15.84
CA ALA A 361 3.96 -1.61 15.79
C ALA A 361 4.59 -0.50 14.92
N GLU A 362 4.04 -0.25 13.73
CA GLU A 362 4.47 0.87 12.87
C GLU A 362 4.37 2.20 13.61
N ILE A 363 3.27 2.42 14.32
CA ILE A 363 2.97 3.68 14.98
C ILE A 363 3.96 3.98 16.11
N TYR A 364 4.30 2.97 16.91
CA TYR A 364 5.34 3.12 17.92
C TYR A 364 6.72 3.42 17.30
N LEU A 365 7.07 2.78 16.18
CA LEU A 365 8.34 3.03 15.50
C LEU A 365 8.39 4.40 14.81
N LEU A 366 7.26 4.93 14.31
CA LEU A 366 7.16 6.34 13.88
C LEU A 366 7.31 7.30 15.07
N ARG A 367 6.74 6.97 16.24
CA ARG A 367 6.93 7.74 17.49
C ARG A 367 8.39 7.71 17.95
N ALA A 368 9.06 6.55 17.84
CA ALA A 368 10.49 6.44 18.13
C ALA A 368 11.34 7.39 17.27
N GLU A 369 11.07 7.45 15.96
CA GLU A 369 11.74 8.39 15.05
C GLU A 369 11.42 9.84 15.41
N GLY A 370 10.15 10.17 15.71
CA GLY A 370 9.76 11.51 16.16
C GLY A 370 10.43 11.93 17.48
N ALA A 371 10.53 11.00 18.45
CA ALA A 371 11.23 11.23 19.71
C ALA A 371 12.75 11.43 19.50
N LEU A 372 13.35 10.73 18.53
CA LEU A 372 14.75 10.96 18.12
C LEU A 372 14.96 12.37 17.55
N LEU A 373 13.93 12.99 16.97
CA LEU A 373 13.92 14.38 16.51
C LEU A 373 13.55 15.39 17.62
N GLU A 374 13.48 14.95 18.87
CA GLU A 374 13.06 15.76 20.01
C GLU A 374 11.61 16.30 19.91
N TRP A 375 10.73 15.56 19.22
CA TRP A 375 9.31 15.85 19.19
C TRP A 375 8.60 15.19 20.39
N ASN A 376 7.48 15.76 20.81
CA ASN A 376 6.69 15.17 21.90
C ASN A 376 5.88 13.96 21.42
N MET A 377 6.48 12.78 21.49
CA MET A 377 5.88 11.53 21.02
C MET A 377 5.34 10.63 22.15
N GLY A 378 5.23 11.17 23.38
CA GLY A 378 4.68 10.44 24.52
C GLY A 378 5.65 9.48 25.23
N GLY A 379 6.93 9.50 24.85
CA GLY A 379 8.01 8.71 25.46
C GLY A 379 9.35 8.99 24.79
N SER A 380 10.41 8.36 25.28
CA SER A 380 11.74 8.44 24.66
C SER A 380 11.81 7.58 23.39
N ALA A 381 12.83 7.82 22.56
CA ALA A 381 13.06 7.03 21.36
C ALA A 381 13.25 5.54 21.67
N GLU A 382 13.99 5.22 22.74
CA GLU A 382 14.22 3.85 23.20
C GLU A 382 12.93 3.17 23.65
N GLU A 383 12.13 3.82 24.53
CA GLU A 383 10.84 3.27 24.97
C GLU A 383 9.88 3.01 23.81
N MET A 384 9.78 3.91 22.85
CA MET A 384 8.92 3.75 21.69
C MET A 384 9.43 2.67 20.73
N TYR A 385 10.75 2.55 20.57
CA TYR A 385 11.39 1.51 19.78
C TYR A 385 11.11 0.12 20.34
N GLU A 386 11.35 -0.07 21.65
CA GLU A 386 11.11 -1.35 22.34
C GLU A 386 9.63 -1.73 22.30
N GLU A 387 8.73 -0.76 22.49
CA GLU A 387 7.29 -1.02 22.43
C GLU A 387 6.82 -1.36 21.02
N GLY A 388 7.39 -0.73 19.98
CA GLY A 388 7.13 -1.09 18.60
C GLY A 388 7.52 -2.52 18.26
N ILE A 389 8.68 -2.96 18.70
CA ILE A 389 9.12 -4.36 18.59
C ILE A 389 8.19 -5.28 19.37
N ARG A 390 7.84 -4.93 20.60
CA ARG A 390 6.92 -5.70 21.45
C ARG A 390 5.56 -5.88 20.76
N MET A 391 4.99 -4.81 20.19
CA MET A 391 3.74 -4.89 19.44
C MET A 391 3.85 -5.86 18.26
N SER A 392 4.93 -5.79 17.48
CA SER A 392 5.15 -6.67 16.33
C SER A 392 5.30 -8.14 16.73
N LEU A 393 6.08 -8.43 17.78
CA LEU A 393 6.32 -9.79 18.24
C LEU A 393 5.11 -10.43 18.93
N THR A 394 4.21 -9.63 19.52
CA THR A 394 3.01 -10.11 20.21
C THR A 394 1.74 -10.09 19.35
N GLU A 395 1.85 -9.84 18.04
CA GLU A 395 0.74 -10.08 17.11
C GLU A 395 0.34 -11.56 17.12
N ASP A 396 -0.94 -11.83 16.89
CA ASP A 396 -1.48 -13.20 16.92
C ASP A 396 -0.72 -14.17 16.00
N ARG A 397 -0.18 -13.67 14.88
CA ARG A 397 0.58 -14.48 13.91
C ARG A 397 1.96 -14.91 14.43
N THR A 398 2.61 -14.10 15.26
CA THR A 398 3.91 -14.42 15.87
C THR A 398 3.72 -15.02 17.26
N GLY A 399 2.90 -14.40 18.11
CA GLY A 399 2.51 -14.89 19.40
C GLY A 399 3.67 -15.13 20.37
N ALA A 400 4.77 -14.34 20.23
CA ALA A 400 5.94 -14.47 21.08
C ALA A 400 5.59 -14.25 22.56
N SER A 401 6.15 -15.08 23.43
CA SER A 401 6.01 -14.94 24.88
C SER A 401 6.78 -13.72 25.40
N PRO A 402 6.42 -13.20 26.59
CA PRO A 402 7.18 -12.09 27.20
C PRO A 402 8.68 -12.37 27.36
N ASP A 403 9.06 -13.59 27.67
CA ASP A 403 10.46 -13.98 27.85
C ASP A 403 11.22 -13.96 26.49
N GLU A 404 10.58 -14.39 25.41
CA GLU A 404 11.14 -14.30 24.03
C GLU A 404 11.29 -12.85 23.59
N VAL A 405 10.29 -12.01 23.87
CA VAL A 405 10.37 -10.57 23.57
C VAL A 405 11.52 -9.89 24.31
N ASP A 406 11.65 -10.16 25.63
CA ASP A 406 12.72 -9.57 26.45
C ASP A 406 14.12 -10.09 26.02
N ALA A 407 14.23 -11.35 25.61
CA ALA A 407 15.46 -11.92 25.04
C ALA A 407 15.82 -11.23 23.73
N TYR A 408 14.85 -11.06 22.82
CA TYR A 408 15.04 -10.37 21.54
C TYR A 408 15.48 -8.91 21.71
N LEU A 409 14.85 -8.15 22.59
CA LEU A 409 15.18 -6.75 22.86
C LEU A 409 16.58 -6.54 23.47
N SER A 410 17.08 -7.53 24.22
CA SER A 410 18.39 -7.43 24.90
C SER A 410 19.57 -7.96 24.09
N GLN A 411 19.33 -8.58 22.93
CA GLN A 411 20.38 -9.18 22.14
C GLN A 411 21.22 -8.16 21.36
N THR A 412 22.48 -8.50 21.16
CA THR A 412 23.45 -7.71 20.40
C THR A 412 23.81 -8.35 19.06
N SER A 413 23.05 -9.32 18.62
CA SER A 413 23.20 -9.95 17.31
C SER A 413 22.98 -8.95 16.19
N THR A 414 23.65 -9.14 15.09
CA THR A 414 23.63 -8.30 13.88
C THR A 414 23.15 -9.12 12.69
N PRO A 415 22.74 -8.50 11.57
CA PRO A 415 22.37 -9.22 10.36
C PRO A 415 23.40 -10.29 9.97
N ALA A 416 22.94 -11.45 9.52
CA ALA A 416 23.80 -12.55 9.08
C ALA A 416 24.31 -12.33 7.65
N ASP A 417 25.37 -13.04 7.30
CA ASP A 417 25.80 -13.26 5.92
C ASP A 417 24.87 -14.29 5.30
N PRO A 418 24.19 -14.01 4.18
CA PRO A 418 23.33 -14.99 3.51
C PRO A 418 24.14 -16.08 2.77
N ASP A 419 25.48 -16.10 2.93
CA ASP A 419 26.45 -17.02 2.30
C ASP A 419 26.16 -17.33 0.83
N ASP A 420 25.67 -16.31 0.13
CA ASP A 420 25.28 -16.42 -1.26
C ASP A 420 26.49 -16.55 -2.19
N ARG A 421 26.29 -17.06 -3.39
CA ARG A 421 27.37 -17.25 -4.38
C ARG A 421 28.09 -15.95 -4.82
N TRP A 422 27.65 -14.79 -4.37
CA TRP A 422 28.26 -13.48 -4.65
C TRP A 422 29.16 -13.00 -3.51
N ASP A 423 29.29 -13.79 -2.42
CA ASP A 423 30.14 -13.45 -1.26
C ASP A 423 29.80 -12.03 -0.73
N SER A 424 28.48 -11.79 -0.53
CA SER A 424 27.95 -10.43 -0.32
C SER A 424 28.20 -9.87 1.08
N GLY A 425 28.35 -10.73 2.08
CA GLY A 425 28.44 -10.35 3.49
C GLY A 425 27.18 -9.67 4.02
N PRO A 426 27.07 -9.40 5.33
CA PRO A 426 25.93 -8.69 5.90
C PRO A 426 25.90 -7.23 5.45
N MET A 427 24.69 -6.69 5.23
CA MET A 427 24.49 -5.31 4.75
C MET A 427 24.60 -4.26 5.85
N SER A 428 24.55 -4.65 7.11
CA SER A 428 24.62 -3.77 8.27
C SER A 428 25.21 -4.52 9.46
N ASP A 429 25.72 -3.78 10.44
CA ASP A 429 26.23 -4.31 11.71
C ASP A 429 25.44 -3.81 12.93
N ILE A 430 24.24 -3.25 12.70
CA ILE A 430 23.42 -2.74 13.80
C ILE A 430 22.74 -3.88 14.59
N PRO A 431 22.83 -3.83 15.93
CA PRO A 431 22.16 -4.81 16.77
C PRO A 431 20.69 -4.47 17.01
N VAL A 432 19.92 -5.46 17.50
CA VAL A 432 18.55 -5.24 17.95
C VAL A 432 18.52 -4.34 19.18
N GLN A 433 19.38 -4.58 20.19
CA GLN A 433 19.42 -3.76 21.41
C GLN A 433 19.67 -2.29 21.08
N PHE A 434 18.76 -1.41 21.53
CA PHE A 434 18.84 0.02 21.22
C PHE A 434 20.15 0.66 21.72
N GLN A 435 20.84 1.35 20.83
CA GLN A 435 22.15 1.97 21.10
C GLN A 435 21.98 3.42 21.59
N SER A 436 21.54 3.63 22.85
CA SER A 436 21.18 4.93 23.42
C SER A 436 22.28 6.00 23.29
N ASN A 437 23.56 5.58 23.24
CA ASN A 437 24.73 6.49 23.11
C ASN A 437 25.23 6.65 21.67
N ALA A 438 24.64 5.96 20.68
CA ALA A 438 25.02 6.08 19.28
C ALA A 438 24.59 7.44 18.69
N ASP A 439 25.08 7.75 17.51
CA ASP A 439 24.66 8.93 16.77
C ASP A 439 23.23 8.81 16.22
N PHE A 440 22.75 9.86 15.61
CA PHE A 440 21.40 9.92 15.07
C PHE A 440 21.16 8.88 13.96
N GLU A 441 22.11 8.72 13.06
CA GLU A 441 21.95 7.81 11.90
C GLU A 441 21.89 6.35 12.34
N THR A 442 22.74 5.92 13.25
CA THR A 442 22.71 4.58 13.83
C THR A 442 21.38 4.27 14.50
N LYS A 443 20.86 5.19 15.30
CA LYS A 443 19.53 5.03 15.94
C LYS A 443 18.40 5.01 14.91
N LEU A 444 18.47 5.86 13.89
CA LEU A 444 17.50 5.90 12.82
C LEU A 444 17.48 4.57 12.05
N GLU A 445 18.66 4.03 11.74
CA GLU A 445 18.80 2.74 11.08
C GLU A 445 18.17 1.62 11.91
N GLN A 446 18.44 1.57 13.23
CA GLN A 446 17.80 0.60 14.14
C GLN A 446 16.27 0.69 14.09
N ILE A 447 15.73 1.91 14.22
CA ILE A 447 14.28 2.14 14.22
C ILE A 447 13.66 1.72 12.89
N ILE A 448 14.26 2.11 11.75
CA ILE A 448 13.68 1.82 10.44
C ILE A 448 13.85 0.35 10.06
N THR A 449 14.94 -0.30 10.47
CA THR A 449 15.13 -1.74 10.26
C THR A 449 14.04 -2.54 10.99
N GLN A 450 13.78 -2.24 12.26
CA GLN A 450 12.70 -2.89 12.99
C GLN A 450 11.31 -2.52 12.46
N LYS A 451 11.12 -1.28 11.96
CA LYS A 451 9.90 -0.88 11.28
C LYS A 451 9.68 -1.67 9.99
N TRP A 452 10.73 -1.88 9.20
CA TRP A 452 10.66 -2.67 7.98
C TRP A 452 10.26 -4.13 8.26
N LEU A 453 10.84 -4.75 9.30
CA LEU A 453 10.43 -6.08 9.74
C LEU A 453 8.97 -6.10 10.23
N ALA A 454 8.54 -5.11 11.02
CA ALA A 454 7.18 -5.03 11.55
C ALA A 454 6.12 -4.76 10.48
N LEU A 455 6.50 -4.10 9.37
CA LEU A 455 5.61 -3.79 8.25
C LEU A 455 5.32 -4.99 7.33
N TYR A 456 6.03 -6.13 7.47
CA TYR A 456 5.74 -7.29 6.63
C TYR A 456 4.28 -7.77 6.78
N PRO A 457 3.49 -7.97 5.70
CA PRO A 457 3.82 -7.78 4.29
C PRO A 457 3.27 -6.46 3.68
N ILE A 458 3.23 -5.35 4.43
CA ILE A 458 2.74 -4.03 3.96
C ILE A 458 3.83 -3.34 3.11
N SER A 459 4.19 -3.95 2.01
CA SER A 459 5.37 -3.57 1.20
C SER A 459 5.33 -2.17 0.60
N LEU A 460 4.15 -1.60 0.29
CA LEU A 460 4.08 -0.24 -0.23
C LEU A 460 4.58 0.78 0.78
N GLU A 461 4.24 0.60 2.06
CA GLU A 461 4.73 1.46 3.13
C GLU A 461 6.23 1.22 3.37
N ALA A 462 6.67 -0.03 3.41
CA ALA A 462 8.08 -0.37 3.54
C ALA A 462 8.94 0.21 2.40
N PHE A 463 8.44 0.15 1.15
CA PHE A 463 9.10 0.76 0.00
C PHE A 463 9.10 2.29 0.06
N ALA A 464 8.05 2.92 0.59
CA ALA A 464 8.04 4.35 0.80
C ALA A 464 9.06 4.77 1.87
N GLU A 465 9.17 4.03 2.97
CA GLU A 465 10.14 4.27 4.03
C GLU A 465 11.59 4.08 3.57
N LEU A 466 11.86 3.05 2.79
CA LEU A 466 13.16 2.85 2.15
C LEU A 466 13.57 4.06 1.30
N ARG A 467 12.67 4.60 0.48
CA ARG A 467 12.93 5.81 -0.32
C ARG A 467 13.12 7.06 0.54
N ARG A 468 12.33 7.19 1.62
CA ARG A 468 12.36 8.35 2.53
C ARG A 468 13.62 8.41 3.37
N THR A 469 14.11 7.25 3.85
CA THR A 469 15.19 7.17 4.84
C THR A 469 16.48 6.59 4.30
N GLY A 470 16.40 5.70 3.32
CA GLY A 470 17.51 4.88 2.84
C GLY A 470 17.74 3.63 3.66
N TYR A 471 16.91 3.36 4.67
CA TYR A 471 17.00 2.20 5.55
C TYR A 471 15.78 1.28 5.39
N PRO A 472 15.92 -0.04 5.73
CA PRO A 472 17.17 -0.69 6.12
C PRO A 472 18.20 -0.74 4.99
N ALA A 473 19.45 -1.04 5.32
CA ALA A 473 20.45 -1.38 4.31
C ALA A 473 20.08 -2.71 3.66
N LEU A 474 19.73 -2.68 2.38
CA LEU A 474 19.31 -3.85 1.59
C LEU A 474 20.37 -4.20 0.54
N TYR A 475 20.39 -5.45 0.10
CA TYR A 475 21.31 -5.87 -0.95
C TYR A 475 21.06 -5.13 -2.27
N PRO A 476 22.13 -4.67 -2.99
CA PRO A 476 21.98 -4.25 -4.37
C PRO A 476 21.35 -5.36 -5.20
N ILE A 477 20.50 -5.01 -6.17
CA ILE A 477 20.03 -6.02 -7.12
C ILE A 477 21.19 -6.51 -7.98
N ILE A 478 21.15 -7.77 -8.41
CA ILE A 478 22.28 -8.37 -9.14
C ILE A 478 22.46 -7.74 -10.52
N SER A 479 21.37 -7.46 -11.24
CA SER A 479 21.43 -6.92 -12.59
C SER A 479 20.25 -6.00 -12.86
N SER A 480 20.51 -4.70 -12.95
CA SER A 480 19.49 -3.74 -13.43
C SER A 480 19.45 -3.75 -14.95
N ARG A 481 18.26 -3.76 -15.50
CA ARG A 481 18.01 -3.56 -16.94
C ARG A 481 17.38 -2.22 -17.25
N ASN A 482 17.12 -1.40 -16.22
CA ASN A 482 16.61 -0.06 -16.38
C ASN A 482 17.74 0.88 -16.83
N PRO A 483 17.58 1.62 -17.94
CA PRO A 483 18.67 2.47 -18.47
C PRO A 483 18.99 3.69 -17.59
N ASN A 484 18.16 3.96 -16.55
CA ASN A 484 18.30 5.13 -15.67
C ASN A 484 18.68 4.75 -14.23
N LEU A 485 18.75 3.45 -13.91
CA LEU A 485 18.99 2.96 -12.55
C LEU A 485 20.08 1.87 -12.60
N ASP A 486 21.19 2.13 -11.93
CA ASP A 486 22.22 1.12 -11.68
C ASP A 486 21.77 0.14 -10.58
N ASN A 487 22.52 -0.94 -10.39
CA ASN A 487 22.18 -2.01 -9.45
C ASN A 487 22.07 -1.55 -7.99
N ASP A 488 22.85 -0.53 -7.61
CA ASP A 488 22.91 0.06 -6.26
C ASP A 488 21.91 1.19 -6.03
N LYS A 489 21.06 1.48 -7.01
CA LYS A 489 20.06 2.55 -6.90
C LYS A 489 18.71 2.01 -6.48
N ILE A 490 17.96 2.85 -5.77
CA ILE A 490 16.58 2.57 -5.41
C ILE A 490 15.67 3.07 -6.52
N PHE A 491 14.71 2.24 -6.91
CA PHE A 491 13.59 2.64 -7.75
C PHE A 491 12.76 3.72 -7.04
N ARG A 492 12.49 4.85 -7.67
CA ARG A 492 11.92 6.02 -6.99
C ARG A 492 10.42 6.21 -7.20
N ARG A 493 9.92 5.96 -8.40
CA ARG A 493 8.49 6.12 -8.73
C ARG A 493 8.11 5.35 -9.98
N MET A 494 6.81 5.05 -10.09
CA MET A 494 6.22 4.57 -11.35
C MET A 494 6.13 5.74 -12.35
N THR A 495 6.35 5.47 -13.63
CA THR A 495 6.07 6.43 -14.69
C THR A 495 4.56 6.65 -14.88
N PHE A 496 4.14 7.77 -15.43
CA PHE A 496 2.73 7.96 -15.76
C PHE A 496 2.29 6.92 -16.79
N THR A 497 1.05 6.50 -16.69
CA THR A 497 0.54 5.36 -17.44
C THR A 497 0.33 5.69 -18.91
N THR A 498 0.44 4.69 -19.79
CA THR A 498 0.19 4.85 -21.22
C THR A 498 -1.26 5.25 -21.49
N SER A 499 -2.19 4.73 -20.68
CA SER A 499 -3.60 5.10 -20.77
C SER A 499 -3.85 6.57 -20.50
N GLU A 500 -3.15 7.19 -19.55
CA GLU A 500 -3.26 8.61 -19.25
C GLU A 500 -2.65 9.48 -20.35
N TYR A 501 -1.48 9.11 -20.88
CA TYR A 501 -0.91 9.80 -22.04
C TYR A 501 -1.82 9.76 -23.27
N ASN A 502 -2.64 8.72 -23.44
CA ASN A 502 -3.57 8.58 -24.56
C ASN A 502 -4.91 9.27 -24.33
N ASN A 503 -5.46 9.21 -23.11
CA ASN A 503 -6.83 9.61 -22.83
C ASN A 503 -6.94 10.94 -22.06
N ASN A 504 -5.90 11.34 -21.31
CA ASN A 504 -5.81 12.56 -20.52
C ASN A 504 -4.53 13.35 -20.87
N THR A 505 -4.20 13.38 -22.16
CA THR A 505 -2.90 13.81 -22.71
C THR A 505 -2.42 15.17 -22.20
N GLU A 506 -3.31 16.18 -22.20
CA GLU A 506 -2.96 17.54 -21.79
C GLU A 506 -2.61 17.59 -20.31
N ALA A 507 -3.46 17.00 -19.45
CA ALA A 507 -3.23 16.97 -18.01
C ALA A 507 -1.97 16.16 -17.65
N THR A 508 -1.74 15.01 -18.31
CA THR A 508 -0.56 14.18 -18.08
C THR A 508 0.73 14.90 -18.48
N ASN A 509 0.73 15.61 -19.60
CA ASN A 509 1.88 16.43 -19.99
C ASN A 509 2.14 17.56 -18.99
N ASN A 510 1.10 18.23 -18.51
CA ASN A 510 1.23 19.26 -17.47
C ASN A 510 1.71 18.67 -16.12
N ALA A 511 1.34 17.42 -15.81
CA ALA A 511 1.78 16.75 -14.60
C ALA A 511 3.30 16.48 -14.58
N THR A 512 3.95 16.37 -15.73
CA THR A 512 5.42 16.25 -15.79
C THR A 512 6.14 17.47 -15.21
N ASP A 513 5.53 18.66 -15.29
CA ASP A 513 6.07 19.89 -14.72
C ASP A 513 5.96 19.94 -13.18
N LEU A 514 5.13 19.06 -12.58
CA LEU A 514 4.99 18.92 -11.14
C LEU A 514 6.02 17.96 -10.53
N LEU A 515 6.78 17.25 -11.37
CA LEU A 515 7.87 16.37 -10.94
C LEU A 515 9.16 17.14 -10.69
N SER A 516 10.06 16.57 -9.92
CA SER A 516 11.42 17.13 -9.69
C SER A 516 12.39 16.87 -10.86
N GLY A 517 11.96 16.16 -11.89
CA GLY A 517 12.74 15.74 -13.06
C GLY A 517 11.85 15.13 -14.14
N PRO A 518 12.41 14.50 -15.16
CA PRO A 518 11.63 13.85 -16.21
C PRO A 518 10.78 12.70 -15.66
N ASP A 519 9.74 12.29 -16.40
CA ASP A 519 8.92 11.13 -16.05
C ASP A 519 9.71 9.84 -16.24
N ARG A 520 10.44 9.44 -15.19
CA ARG A 520 11.33 8.28 -15.16
C ARG A 520 11.37 7.65 -13.74
N ASN A 521 11.86 6.43 -13.67
CA ASN A 521 11.93 5.66 -12.41
C ASN A 521 13.01 6.15 -11.43
N ASP A 522 14.00 6.92 -11.88
CA ASP A 522 15.02 7.55 -11.04
C ASP A 522 14.61 8.95 -10.53
N THR A 523 13.48 9.48 -11.02
CA THR A 523 12.95 10.75 -10.57
C THR A 523 12.27 10.62 -9.21
N LYS A 524 12.73 11.42 -8.23
CA LYS A 524 12.19 11.42 -6.88
C LYS A 524 10.81 12.06 -6.85
N VAL A 525 9.91 11.48 -6.05
CA VAL A 525 8.64 12.12 -5.68
C VAL A 525 8.89 13.30 -4.75
N TRP A 526 7.90 14.16 -4.52
CA TRP A 526 8.10 15.43 -3.81
C TRP A 526 8.70 15.27 -2.40
N TRP A 527 8.26 14.30 -1.61
CA TRP A 527 8.77 14.10 -0.25
C TRP A 527 10.12 13.35 -0.21
N ASP A 528 10.50 12.67 -1.27
CA ASP A 528 11.76 11.91 -1.36
C ASP A 528 12.93 12.85 -1.67
N VAL A 529 13.64 13.27 -0.64
CA VAL A 529 14.75 14.25 -0.79
C VAL A 529 16.10 13.69 -0.36
N ARG A 530 16.10 12.64 0.44
CA ARG A 530 17.33 12.10 0.97
C ARG A 530 18.12 11.34 -0.11
N ASP A 531 19.42 11.64 -0.24
CA ASP A 531 20.39 10.79 -0.93
C ASP A 531 21.00 9.87 0.13
N ALA A 532 20.18 8.99 0.69
CA ALA A 532 20.68 8.07 1.66
C ALA A 532 21.60 7.05 1.00
N PRO A 533 22.60 6.55 1.70
CA PRO A 533 23.42 5.42 1.27
C PRO A 533 22.60 4.13 1.30
N ALA A 534 21.51 4.11 0.52
CA ALA A 534 20.84 2.86 0.28
C ALA A 534 21.84 1.94 -0.39
N ASN A 535 21.98 0.75 0.16
CA ASN A 535 22.84 -0.31 -0.40
C ASN A 535 24.37 -0.04 -0.30
N GLN A 536 24.83 0.68 0.72
CA GLN A 536 26.24 0.63 1.10
C GLN A 536 26.45 -0.55 2.05
N GLY A 537 26.56 -1.74 1.52
CA GLY A 537 26.98 -2.89 2.29
C GLY A 537 28.40 -2.74 2.84
N LEU A 538 28.67 -3.34 4.00
CA LEU A 538 30.01 -3.47 4.56
C LEU A 538 30.96 -4.32 3.67
N GLY A 539 30.41 -4.98 2.65
CA GLY A 539 31.10 -5.78 1.65
C GLY A 539 30.83 -5.31 0.23
N GLN A 540 31.39 -4.18 -0.18
CA GLN A 540 31.58 -3.95 -1.63
C GLN A 540 32.85 -4.67 -2.07
N PRO A 541 32.86 -5.48 -3.17
CA PRO A 541 34.07 -6.09 -3.72
C PRO A 541 35.05 -5.06 -4.22
#